data_ef52a98fc72b609e7f45a1f721a358ce
#
_entry.id   ef52a98fc72b609e7f45a1f721a358ce
#
_cell.length_a   1.000
_cell.length_b   1.000
_cell.length_c   1.000
_cell.angle_alpha   90.00
_cell.angle_beta   90.00
_cell.angle_gamma   90.00
#
_symmetry.space_group_name_H-M   'P 1'
#
loop_
_entity.id
_entity.type
_entity.pdbx_description
1 polymer ?
#
loop_
_entity_poly.entity_id
_entity_poly.type
_entity_poly.pdbx_seq_one_letter_code
_entity_poly.pdbx_strand_id
1 'polypeptide(L)'
;LNAAEAAVKTNDNDKAIAYLNPIVQRANPNNSVAEEQITLDRLLTERRKEMVDEGHRMFDVIRNGMTVHRIDETDSKLSKTEHNTQYMDYDWDFYKIILPIPKHEINANPNIKQNPGYGD
;
A
#
# COMPACT_ATOMS: atom_id res chain seq x y z
N LEU A 1 13.47 -4.00 -5.35
CA LEU A 1 12.43 -3.00 -5.23
C LEU A 1 12.67 -2.03 -4.07
N ASN A 2 13.05 -2.48 -2.87
CA ASN A 2 13.35 -1.57 -1.74
C ASN A 2 14.48 -0.59 -2.07
N ALA A 3 15.57 -1.07 -2.69
CA ALA A 3 16.68 -0.22 -3.11
C ALA A 3 16.26 0.78 -4.21
N ALA A 4 15.42 0.35 -5.15
CA ALA A 4 14.86 1.23 -6.17
C ALA A 4 13.99 2.33 -5.54
N GLU A 5 13.16 1.99 -4.55
CA GLU A 5 12.35 2.98 -3.85
C GLU A 5 13.20 4.00 -3.07
N ALA A 6 14.23 3.52 -2.37
CA ALA A 6 15.16 4.41 -1.69
C ALA A 6 15.84 5.38 -2.68
N ALA A 7 16.26 4.88 -3.84
CA ALA A 7 16.86 5.70 -4.88
C ALA A 7 15.88 6.76 -5.43
N VAL A 8 14.63 6.39 -5.71
CA VAL A 8 13.60 7.37 -6.13
C VAL A 8 13.39 8.45 -5.07
N LYS A 9 13.29 8.07 -3.80
CA LYS A 9 13.08 9.02 -2.70
C LYS A 9 14.27 9.94 -2.42
N THR A 10 15.46 9.55 -2.88
CA THR A 10 16.68 10.38 -2.79
C THR A 10 17.01 11.09 -4.11
N ASN A 11 16.10 11.03 -5.10
CA ASN A 11 16.28 11.59 -6.45
C ASN A 11 17.51 11.05 -7.21
N ASP A 12 17.92 9.82 -6.92
CA ASP A 12 18.98 9.11 -7.65
C ASP A 12 18.34 8.22 -8.72
N ASN A 13 17.89 8.86 -9.81
CA ASN A 13 17.15 8.21 -10.88
C ASN A 13 17.96 7.12 -11.59
N ASP A 14 19.25 7.31 -11.76
CA ASP A 14 20.13 6.32 -12.41
C ASP A 14 20.13 5.00 -11.63
N LYS A 15 20.31 5.08 -10.31
CA LYS A 15 20.23 3.88 -9.46
C LYS A 15 18.83 3.29 -9.40
N ALA A 16 17.80 4.13 -9.37
CA ALA A 16 16.41 3.66 -9.38
C ALA A 16 16.12 2.83 -10.63
N ILE A 17 16.55 3.31 -11.80
CA ILE A 17 16.43 2.61 -13.09
C ILE A 17 17.26 1.32 -13.08
N ALA A 18 18.50 1.38 -12.62
CA ALA A 18 19.39 0.22 -12.56
C ALA A 18 18.82 -0.90 -11.69
N TYR A 19 18.11 -0.57 -10.61
CA TYR A 19 17.49 -1.55 -9.74
C TYR A 19 16.11 -2.04 -10.24
N LEU A 20 15.36 -1.20 -10.97
CA LEU A 20 14.02 -1.54 -11.44
C LEU A 20 14.04 -2.32 -12.74
N ASN A 21 14.91 -1.96 -13.69
CA ASN A 21 14.96 -2.58 -15.00
C ASN A 21 15.15 -4.09 -15.01
N PRO A 22 15.99 -4.72 -14.18
CA PRO A 22 16.11 -6.17 -14.14
C PRO A 22 14.78 -6.88 -13.80
N ILE A 23 13.93 -6.24 -13.02
CA ILE A 23 12.62 -6.78 -12.63
C ILE A 23 11.64 -6.67 -13.80
N VAL A 24 11.57 -5.49 -14.40
CA VAL A 24 10.69 -5.22 -15.56
C VAL A 24 11.07 -6.10 -16.75
N GLN A 25 12.37 -6.22 -17.04
CA GLN A 25 12.90 -7.02 -18.16
C GLN A 25 12.77 -8.52 -17.94
N ARG A 26 12.77 -8.99 -16.69
CA ARG A 26 12.47 -10.39 -16.40
C ARG A 26 11.05 -10.76 -16.83
N ALA A 27 10.07 -9.85 -16.65
CA ALA A 27 8.70 -10.07 -17.07
C ALA A 27 8.51 -9.87 -18.58
N ASN A 28 9.22 -8.91 -19.17
CA ASN A 28 9.23 -8.65 -20.60
C ASN A 28 10.60 -8.09 -21.03
N PRO A 29 11.45 -8.91 -21.69
CA PRO A 29 12.80 -8.52 -22.09
C PRO A 29 12.88 -7.29 -23.00
N ASN A 30 11.81 -6.98 -23.71
CA ASN A 30 11.74 -5.82 -24.61
C ASN A 30 11.28 -4.54 -23.89
N ASN A 31 11.00 -4.62 -22.60
CA ASN A 31 10.55 -3.49 -21.80
C ASN A 31 11.71 -2.90 -20.98
N SER A 32 11.70 -1.58 -20.84
CA SER A 32 12.64 -0.86 -19.97
C SER A 32 11.96 0.39 -19.43
N VAL A 33 12.43 0.87 -18.30
CA VAL A 33 11.98 2.12 -17.70
C VAL A 33 12.95 3.22 -18.11
N ALA A 34 12.44 4.25 -18.77
CA ALA A 34 13.19 5.45 -19.10
C ALA A 34 13.23 6.42 -17.90
N GLU A 35 14.15 7.37 -17.91
CA GLU A 35 14.34 8.30 -16.79
C GLU A 35 13.07 9.11 -16.47
N GLU A 36 12.39 9.60 -17.49
CA GLU A 36 11.15 10.36 -17.34
C GLU A 36 9.98 9.55 -16.78
N GLN A 37 10.11 8.23 -16.77
CA GLN A 37 9.10 7.29 -16.26
C GLN A 37 9.37 6.84 -14.82
N ILE A 38 10.54 7.18 -14.28
CA ILE A 38 10.93 6.73 -12.95
C ILE A 38 10.31 7.62 -11.87
N THR A 39 9.16 7.23 -11.39
CA THR A 39 8.43 7.89 -10.32
C THR A 39 8.14 6.92 -9.20
N LEU A 40 7.83 7.44 -8.02
CA LEU A 40 7.42 6.61 -6.89
C LEU A 40 6.16 5.79 -7.23
N ASP A 41 5.19 6.39 -7.91
CA ASP A 41 3.97 5.71 -8.33
C ASP A 41 4.25 4.57 -9.30
N ARG A 42 5.10 4.80 -10.30
CA ARG A 42 5.54 3.76 -11.23
C ARG A 42 6.20 2.60 -10.48
N LEU A 43 7.09 2.89 -9.57
CA LEU A 43 7.78 1.88 -8.77
C LEU A 43 6.81 1.09 -7.87
N LEU A 44 5.89 1.76 -7.19
CA LEU A 44 4.88 1.11 -6.35
C LEU A 44 3.90 0.27 -7.18
N THR A 45 3.65 0.65 -8.44
CA THR A 45 2.89 -0.15 -9.40
C THR A 45 3.62 -1.45 -9.75
N GLU A 46 4.91 -1.40 -10.05
CA GLU A 46 5.70 -2.62 -10.30
C GLU A 46 5.81 -3.48 -9.03
N ARG A 47 5.99 -2.86 -7.88
CA ARG A 47 6.00 -3.55 -6.60
C ARG A 47 4.69 -4.30 -6.33
N ARG A 48 3.55 -3.69 -6.64
CA ARG A 48 2.24 -4.33 -6.49
C ARG A 48 2.06 -5.54 -7.40
N LYS A 49 2.59 -5.48 -8.63
CA LYS A 49 2.57 -6.62 -9.57
C LYS A 49 3.46 -7.76 -9.10
N GLU A 50 4.65 -7.42 -8.63
CA GLU A 50 5.67 -8.39 -8.23
C GLU A 50 5.31 -9.12 -6.94
N MET A 51 4.65 -8.44 -6.01
CA MET A 51 4.34 -8.94 -4.67
C MET A 51 2.84 -9.24 -4.49
N VAL A 52 2.19 -9.71 -5.54
CA VAL A 52 0.80 -10.17 -5.46
C VAL A 52 0.71 -11.31 -4.44
N ASP A 53 -0.28 -11.23 -3.56
CA ASP A 53 -0.58 -12.20 -2.48
C ASP A 53 0.49 -12.33 -1.37
N GLU A 54 1.53 -11.48 -1.37
CA GLU A 54 2.55 -11.48 -0.31
C GLU A 54 2.22 -10.57 0.89
N GLY A 55 1.06 -9.95 0.92
CA GLY A 55 0.59 -9.12 2.04
C GLY A 55 1.30 -7.76 2.21
N HIS A 56 2.15 -7.36 1.27
CA HIS A 56 2.97 -6.14 1.38
C HIS A 56 2.20 -4.84 1.12
N ARG A 57 1.06 -4.89 0.43
CA ARG A 57 0.36 -3.69 -0.06
C ARG A 57 -0.05 -2.73 1.07
N MET A 58 -0.54 -3.24 2.19
CA MET A 58 -0.94 -2.42 3.33
C MET A 58 0.24 -1.60 3.89
N PHE A 59 1.40 -2.23 4.04
CA PHE A 59 2.60 -1.56 4.52
C PHE A 59 3.09 -0.50 3.53
N ASP A 60 2.99 -0.77 2.23
CA ASP A 60 3.35 0.20 1.18
C ASP A 60 2.45 1.43 1.22
N VAL A 61 1.15 1.25 1.44
CA VAL A 61 0.18 2.33 1.58
C VAL A 61 0.50 3.18 2.81
N ILE A 62 0.63 2.58 3.98
CA ILE A 62 0.86 3.29 5.25
C ILE A 62 2.15 4.10 5.19
N ARG A 63 3.28 3.48 4.82
CA ARG A 63 4.59 4.14 4.83
C ARG A 63 4.78 5.22 3.75
N ASN A 64 3.92 5.23 2.73
CA ASN A 64 3.95 6.24 1.67
C ASN A 64 2.81 7.26 1.77
N GLY A 65 2.01 7.23 2.84
CA GLY A 65 0.93 8.19 3.04
C GLY A 65 -0.14 8.12 1.94
N MET A 66 -0.44 6.92 1.44
CA MET A 66 -1.34 6.74 0.29
C MET A 66 -2.77 6.50 0.75
N THR A 67 -3.71 6.79 -0.14
CA THR A 67 -5.12 6.39 -0.01
C THR A 67 -5.36 5.08 -0.74
N VAL A 68 -6.09 4.17 -0.13
CA VAL A 68 -6.62 2.97 -0.78
C VAL A 68 -8.01 3.28 -1.31
N HIS A 69 -8.16 3.17 -2.62
CA HIS A 69 -9.47 3.25 -3.27
C HIS A 69 -10.00 1.84 -3.50
N ARG A 70 -11.17 1.55 -2.97
CA ARG A 70 -11.90 0.32 -3.32
C ARG A 70 -12.53 0.48 -4.69
N ILE A 71 -12.62 -0.63 -5.42
CA ILE A 71 -13.29 -0.66 -6.72
C ILE A 71 -14.79 -0.57 -6.46
N ASP A 72 -15.45 0.36 -7.15
CA ASP A 72 -16.89 0.56 -7.13
C ASP A 72 -17.62 -0.65 -7.78
N GLU A 73 -18.86 -0.89 -7.34
CA GLU A 73 -19.76 -1.93 -7.87
C GLU A 73 -20.06 -1.77 -9.38
N THR A 74 -19.80 -0.60 -9.94
CA THR A 74 -19.94 -0.34 -11.39
C THR A 74 -18.92 -1.08 -12.23
N ASP A 75 -17.81 -1.55 -11.66
CA ASP A 75 -16.89 -2.43 -12.34
C ASP A 75 -17.43 -3.86 -12.32
N SER A 76 -18.29 -4.16 -13.28
CA SER A 76 -19.12 -5.36 -13.39
C SER A 76 -18.38 -6.71 -13.39
N LYS A 77 -17.06 -6.70 -13.48
CA LYS A 77 -16.24 -7.92 -13.54
C LYS A 77 -15.79 -8.42 -12.18
N LEU A 78 -15.74 -7.56 -11.18
CA LEU A 78 -15.31 -7.89 -9.82
C LEU A 78 -16.47 -7.85 -8.81
N SER A 79 -17.67 -7.86 -9.35
CA SER A 79 -18.92 -7.59 -8.69
C SER A 79 -19.26 -8.48 -7.50
N LYS A 80 -20.09 -7.92 -6.66
CA LYS A 80 -21.06 -8.53 -5.73
C LYS A 80 -20.54 -9.08 -4.42
N THR A 81 -19.35 -8.72 -3.99
CA THR A 81 -19.11 -8.67 -2.57
C THR A 81 -19.80 -7.39 -2.07
N GLU A 82 -20.77 -7.53 -1.20
CA GLU A 82 -21.43 -6.42 -0.51
C GLU A 82 -20.38 -5.60 0.24
N HIS A 83 -19.76 -4.66 -0.46
CA HIS A 83 -18.86 -3.72 0.18
C HIS A 83 -19.69 -2.73 0.96
N ASN A 84 -19.33 -2.52 2.22
CA ASN A 84 -19.90 -1.42 2.98
C ASN A 84 -19.48 -0.11 2.28
N THR A 85 -20.41 0.51 1.54
CA THR A 85 -20.21 1.74 0.76
C THR A 85 -19.75 2.92 1.62
N GLN A 86 -19.90 2.83 2.95
CA GLN A 86 -19.42 3.85 3.88
C GLN A 86 -17.90 4.04 3.85
N TYR A 87 -17.15 3.03 3.37
CA TYR A 87 -15.69 3.04 3.40
C TYR A 87 -15.12 2.65 2.03
N MET A 88 -15.41 3.47 1.02
CA MET A 88 -14.84 3.27 -0.32
C MET A 88 -13.36 3.66 -0.39
N ASP A 89 -13.00 4.71 0.35
CA ASP A 89 -11.63 5.21 0.45
C ASP A 89 -11.11 5.11 1.87
N TYR A 90 -9.85 4.72 2.01
CA TYR A 90 -9.14 4.73 3.29
C TYR A 90 -7.83 5.46 3.13
N ASP A 91 -7.64 6.48 3.92
CA ASP A 91 -6.34 7.10 4.06
C ASP A 91 -5.39 6.25 4.91
N TRP A 92 -4.11 6.47 4.75
CA TRP A 92 -3.04 5.74 5.42
C TRP A 92 -3.15 5.77 6.97
N ASP A 93 -3.81 6.77 7.52
CA ASP A 93 -4.05 6.98 8.96
C ASP A 93 -5.45 6.56 9.41
N PHE A 94 -6.20 5.84 8.57
CA PHE A 94 -7.52 5.36 8.94
C PHE A 94 -7.44 4.50 10.21
N TYR A 95 -8.22 4.86 11.23
CA TYR A 95 -8.10 4.31 12.58
C TYR A 95 -8.19 2.77 12.65
N LYS A 96 -8.94 2.13 11.75
CA LYS A 96 -9.07 0.66 11.71
C LYS A 96 -7.84 -0.08 11.17
N ILE A 97 -6.80 0.62 10.73
CA ILE A 97 -5.51 0.02 10.39
C ILE A 97 -4.85 -0.55 11.65
N ILE A 98 -5.07 0.09 12.79
CA ILE A 98 -4.62 -0.39 14.10
C ILE A 98 -5.80 -1.11 14.74
N LEU A 99 -5.61 -2.35 15.15
CA LEU A 99 -6.67 -3.13 15.83
C LEU A 99 -7.03 -2.53 17.19
N PRO A 100 -8.29 -2.67 17.63
CA PRO A 100 -8.68 -2.25 18.97
C PRO A 100 -7.98 -3.10 20.04
N ILE A 101 -7.69 -2.49 21.17
CA ILE A 101 -7.25 -3.24 22.35
C ILE A 101 -8.43 -4.07 22.86
N PRO A 102 -8.23 -5.37 23.09
CA PRO A 102 -9.32 -6.24 23.57
C PRO A 102 -9.92 -5.74 24.86
N LYS A 103 -11.25 -5.77 24.97
CA LYS A 103 -11.98 -5.22 26.13
C LYS A 103 -11.56 -5.85 27.46
N HIS A 104 -11.17 -7.11 27.46
CA HIS A 104 -10.71 -7.78 28.68
C HIS A 104 -9.38 -7.20 29.21
N GLU A 105 -8.48 -6.75 28.32
CA GLU A 105 -7.24 -6.07 28.70
C GLU A 105 -7.51 -4.70 29.32
N ILE A 106 -8.44 -3.94 28.72
CA ILE A 106 -8.84 -2.64 29.26
C ILE A 106 -9.48 -2.80 30.63
N ASN A 107 -10.33 -3.82 30.81
CA ASN A 107 -10.99 -4.10 32.10
C ASN A 107 -10.00 -4.56 33.19
N ALA A 108 -8.92 -5.24 32.78
CA ALA A 108 -7.91 -5.72 33.71
C ALA A 108 -6.92 -4.63 34.15
N ASN A 109 -6.74 -3.58 33.34
CA ASN A 109 -5.79 -2.51 33.64
C ASN A 109 -6.39 -1.11 33.36
N PRO A 110 -6.83 -0.40 34.42
CA PRO A 110 -7.48 0.91 34.26
C PRO A 110 -6.58 2.02 33.69
N ASN A 111 -5.27 1.76 33.56
CA ASN A 111 -4.34 2.71 32.95
C ASN A 111 -4.27 2.56 31.42
N ILE A 112 -4.84 1.52 30.83
CA ILE A 112 -4.89 1.32 29.40
C ILE A 112 -6.06 2.13 28.82
N LYS A 113 -5.76 2.93 27.79
CA LYS A 113 -6.75 3.64 27.00
C LYS A 113 -6.88 2.98 25.64
N GLN A 114 -8.09 2.90 25.14
CA GLN A 114 -8.38 2.38 23.81
C GLN A 114 -7.68 3.22 22.71
N ASN A 115 -7.35 2.58 21.60
CA ASN A 115 -6.84 3.25 20.42
C ASN A 115 -7.88 4.27 19.88
N PRO A 116 -7.42 5.43 19.37
CA PRO A 116 -8.30 6.44 18.81
C PRO A 116 -9.29 5.87 17.77
N GLY A 117 -10.53 6.36 17.78
CA GLY A 117 -11.57 5.95 16.84
C GLY A 117 -12.40 4.73 17.25
N TYR A 118 -11.97 3.98 18.27
CA TYR A 118 -12.77 2.96 18.92
C TYR A 118 -13.39 3.53 20.19
N GLY A 119 -14.70 3.38 20.34
CA GLY A 119 -15.38 3.82 21.56
C GLY A 119 -14.88 3.08 22.82
N ASP A 120 -15.14 3.66 23.96
CA ASP A 120 -14.84 3.06 25.29
C ASP A 120 -15.68 1.79 25.54
#